data_edeca93c8b8af5e34ae64dc4e46077ab
#
_entry.id   edeca93c8b8af5e34ae64dc4e46077ab
#
_cell.length_a   1.000
_cell.length_b   1.000
_cell.length_c   1.000
_cell.angle_alpha   90.00
_cell.angle_beta   90.00
_cell.angle_gamma   90.00
#
_symmetry.space_group_name_H-M   'P 1'
#
loop_
_entity.id
_entity.type
_entity.pdbx_description
1 polymer ?
#
loop_
_entity_poly.entity_id
_entity_poly.type
_entity_poly.pdbx_seq_one_letter_code
_entity_poly.pdbx_strand_id
1 'polypeptide(L)'
;MRRLLILLMLCLGLASLGIPAVAAELPPVRHLDTPIDVNNTILRNYRQLPGFYPTLARILVKNAPYKSLEDMLKIPELTEQQKALIRANAENFVFGEYREGASQLENRINQGYYG
;
A
#
# COMPACT_ATOMS: atom_id res chain seq x y z
N MET A 1 -9.12 -43.02 21.05
CA MET A 1 -8.89 -41.83 21.88
C MET A 1 -7.55 -41.19 21.60
N ARG A 2 -6.47 -41.94 21.61
CA ARG A 2 -5.15 -41.36 21.33
C ARG A 2 -5.04 -40.75 19.95
N ARG A 3 -5.68 -41.36 18.96
CA ARG A 3 -5.66 -40.88 17.58
C ARG A 3 -6.35 -39.52 17.45
N LEU A 4 -7.37 -39.29 18.23
CA LEU A 4 -8.10 -38.04 18.21
C LEU A 4 -7.26 -36.89 18.74
N LEU A 5 -6.50 -37.15 19.80
CA LEU A 5 -5.62 -36.17 20.39
C LEU A 5 -4.49 -35.74 19.42
N ILE A 6 -3.95 -36.72 18.71
CA ILE A 6 -2.89 -36.46 17.73
C ILE A 6 -3.40 -35.59 16.58
N LEU A 7 -4.61 -35.86 16.12
CA LEU A 7 -5.22 -35.06 15.07
C LEU A 7 -5.46 -33.63 15.50
N LEU A 8 -5.93 -33.44 16.74
CA LEU A 8 -6.11 -32.11 17.28
C LEU A 8 -4.83 -31.31 17.35
N MET A 9 -3.75 -31.92 17.74
CA MET A 9 -2.45 -31.28 17.80
C MET A 9 -1.96 -30.85 16.43
N LEU A 10 -2.16 -31.67 15.42
CA LEU A 10 -1.80 -31.35 14.06
C LEU A 10 -2.59 -30.17 13.52
N CYS A 11 -3.87 -30.12 13.81
CA CYS A 11 -4.69 -29.00 13.38
C CYS A 11 -4.24 -27.68 14.01
N LEU A 12 -3.91 -27.70 15.27
CA LEU A 12 -3.42 -26.54 15.97
C LEU A 12 -2.08 -26.07 15.42
N GLY A 13 -1.20 -26.99 15.09
CA GLY A 13 0.07 -26.68 14.50
C GLY A 13 -0.05 -26.01 13.14
N LEU A 14 -0.97 -26.49 12.32
CA LEU A 14 -1.21 -25.90 11.00
C LEU A 14 -1.84 -24.53 11.10
N ALA A 15 -2.76 -24.34 12.05
CA ALA A 15 -3.40 -23.05 12.23
C ALA A 15 -2.44 -21.96 12.66
N SER A 16 -1.40 -22.30 13.38
CA SER A 16 -0.45 -21.30 13.86
C SER A 16 0.67 -20.95 12.86
N LEU A 17 0.82 -21.73 11.80
CA LEU A 17 1.95 -21.58 10.88
C LEU A 17 1.76 -20.55 9.77
N GLY A 18 0.57 -20.10 9.49
CA GLY A 18 0.34 -19.31 8.29
C GLY A 18 -0.12 -17.88 8.46
N ILE A 19 -0.29 -17.37 9.66
CA ILE A 19 -1.12 -16.20 9.81
C ILE A 19 -0.40 -14.86 9.98
N PRO A 20 0.68 -14.71 10.72
CA PRO A 20 1.14 -13.36 11.05
C PRO A 20 2.34 -12.85 10.25
N ALA A 21 2.83 -13.59 9.28
CA ALA A 21 4.10 -13.23 8.65
C ALA A 21 4.08 -11.89 7.92
N VAL A 22 2.98 -11.59 7.20
CA VAL A 22 2.89 -10.37 6.41
C VAL A 22 2.74 -9.15 7.31
N ALA A 23 1.90 -9.27 8.34
CA ALA A 23 1.67 -8.17 9.27
C ALA A 23 2.93 -7.78 10.04
N ALA A 24 3.79 -8.77 10.38
CA ALA A 24 5.01 -8.52 11.12
C ALA A 24 6.06 -7.76 10.31
N GLU A 25 5.95 -7.79 8.98
CA GLU A 25 6.92 -7.16 8.09
C GLU A 25 6.54 -5.75 7.65
N LEU A 26 5.35 -5.27 7.99
CA LEU A 26 4.94 -3.94 7.58
C LEU A 26 5.65 -2.88 8.41
N PRO A 27 6.13 -1.80 7.76
CA PRO A 27 6.67 -0.67 8.49
C PRO A 27 5.58 0.03 9.30
N PRO A 28 5.96 0.80 10.33
CA PRO A 28 4.98 1.53 11.13
C PRO A 28 4.23 2.55 10.30
N VAL A 29 2.95 2.75 10.62
CA VAL A 29 2.13 3.76 9.96
C VAL A 29 2.39 5.11 10.61
N ARG A 30 2.71 6.10 9.78
CA ARG A 30 2.86 7.47 10.21
C ARG A 30 1.58 8.23 9.89
N HIS A 31 0.97 8.84 10.89
CA HIS A 31 -0.20 9.67 10.68
C HIS A 31 0.21 11.04 10.13
N LEU A 32 -0.30 11.40 8.97
CA LEU A 32 0.02 12.68 8.34
C LEU A 32 -1.00 13.76 8.75
N ASP A 33 -0.50 14.94 9.07
CA ASP A 33 -1.36 16.08 9.38
C ASP A 33 -2.16 16.51 8.16
N THR A 34 -1.54 16.44 6.98
CA THR A 34 -2.21 16.74 5.72
C THR A 34 -2.25 15.46 4.88
N PRO A 35 -3.44 14.92 4.63
CA PRO A 35 -3.53 13.72 3.79
C PRO A 35 -2.99 13.94 2.38
N ILE A 36 -2.55 12.86 1.75
CA ILE A 36 -2.05 12.88 0.38
C ILE A 36 -3.22 12.69 -0.59
N ASP A 37 -3.37 13.63 -1.53
CA ASP A 37 -4.31 13.46 -2.64
C ASP A 37 -3.65 12.56 -3.69
N VAL A 38 -4.00 11.28 -3.66
CA VAL A 38 -3.36 10.26 -4.49
C VAL A 38 -3.55 10.50 -5.99
N ASN A 39 -4.54 11.32 -6.36
CA ASN A 39 -4.81 11.62 -7.76
C ASN A 39 -3.99 12.77 -8.31
N ASN A 40 -3.41 13.60 -7.45
CA ASN A 40 -2.73 14.83 -7.88
C ASN A 40 -1.36 15.04 -7.24
N THR A 41 -0.91 14.10 -6.42
CA THR A 41 0.36 14.24 -5.71
C THR A 41 1.58 13.97 -6.60
N ILE A 42 2.73 14.44 -6.17
CA ILE A 42 4.01 14.10 -6.78
C ILE A 42 4.65 12.93 -6.06
N LEU A 43 5.57 12.27 -6.73
CA LEU A 43 6.24 11.08 -6.22
C LEU A 43 6.89 11.31 -4.85
N ARG A 44 7.56 12.45 -4.70
CA ARG A 44 8.30 12.79 -3.48
C ARG A 44 7.44 12.81 -2.23
N ASN A 45 6.17 13.17 -2.35
CA ASN A 45 5.28 13.26 -1.18
C ASN A 45 5.10 11.92 -0.48
N TYR A 46 5.27 10.83 -1.20
CA TYR A 46 5.17 9.49 -0.61
C TYR A 46 6.35 9.15 0.31
N ARG A 47 7.41 9.96 0.31
CA ARG A 47 8.50 9.79 1.28
C ARG A 47 8.04 9.90 2.72
N GLN A 48 6.92 10.58 2.94
CA GLN A 48 6.35 10.76 4.27
C GLN A 48 5.80 9.46 4.84
N LEU A 49 5.53 8.47 3.99
CA LEU A 49 4.95 7.20 4.40
C LEU A 49 6.01 6.11 4.33
N PRO A 50 6.38 5.52 5.49
CA PRO A 50 7.37 4.44 5.48
C PRO A 50 6.97 3.30 4.55
N GLY A 51 7.91 2.85 3.74
CA GLY A 51 7.71 1.73 2.84
C GLY A 51 7.14 2.06 1.47
N PHE A 52 6.75 3.30 1.22
CA PHE A 52 6.15 3.67 -0.06
C PHE A 52 7.17 4.10 -1.11
N TYR A 53 8.15 4.88 -0.72
CA TYR A 53 9.09 5.46 -1.68
C TYR A 53 10.30 4.53 -1.87
N PRO A 54 10.79 4.35 -3.09
CA PRO A 54 10.31 4.92 -4.35
C PRO A 54 9.38 3.99 -5.14
N THR A 55 9.42 2.69 -4.91
CA THR A 55 8.80 1.69 -5.80
C THR A 55 7.28 1.76 -5.77
N LEU A 56 6.67 1.64 -4.58
CA LEU A 56 5.22 1.69 -4.46
C LEU A 56 4.69 3.08 -4.87
N ALA A 57 5.39 4.13 -4.48
CA ALA A 57 5.03 5.49 -4.84
C ALA A 57 4.93 5.66 -6.36
N ARG A 58 5.90 5.12 -7.10
CA ARG A 58 5.89 5.18 -8.56
C ARG A 58 4.69 4.47 -9.15
N ILE A 59 4.37 3.30 -8.63
CA ILE A 59 3.20 2.54 -9.07
C ILE A 59 1.93 3.36 -8.84
N LEU A 60 1.80 3.98 -7.67
CA LEU A 60 0.61 4.75 -7.33
C LEU A 60 0.45 6.02 -8.18
N VAL A 61 1.52 6.75 -8.42
CA VAL A 61 1.47 7.95 -9.27
C VAL A 61 1.15 7.58 -10.72
N LYS A 62 1.75 6.51 -11.20
CA LYS A 62 1.60 6.07 -12.59
C LYS A 62 0.19 5.60 -12.91
N ASN A 63 -0.50 5.00 -11.97
CA ASN A 63 -1.82 4.38 -12.20
C ASN A 63 -3.00 5.26 -11.78
N ALA A 64 -2.76 6.46 -11.27
CA ALA A 64 -3.84 7.39 -10.95
C ALA A 64 -4.61 7.76 -12.22
N PRO A 65 -5.90 8.11 -12.13
CA PRO A 65 -6.64 8.43 -10.92
C PRO A 65 -7.36 7.23 -10.29
N TYR A 66 -7.76 7.44 -9.04
CA TYR A 66 -8.51 6.46 -8.26
C TYR A 66 -9.79 7.10 -7.71
N LYS A 67 -10.87 6.33 -7.67
CA LYS A 67 -12.12 6.79 -7.07
C LYS A 67 -12.17 6.51 -5.58
N SER A 68 -11.45 5.49 -5.14
CA SER A 68 -11.48 5.03 -3.77
C SER A 68 -10.25 4.18 -3.46
N LEU A 69 -10.12 3.81 -2.19
CA LEU A 69 -9.07 2.88 -1.78
C LEU A 69 -9.15 1.56 -2.54
N GLU A 70 -10.36 1.08 -2.79
CA GLU A 70 -10.58 -0.16 -3.52
C GLU A 70 -9.94 -0.12 -4.91
N ASP A 71 -10.04 1.02 -5.59
CA ASP A 71 -9.42 1.18 -6.89
C ASP A 71 -7.90 1.06 -6.83
N MET A 72 -7.29 1.62 -5.80
CA MET A 72 -5.85 1.49 -5.61
C MET A 72 -5.44 0.03 -5.45
N LEU A 73 -6.26 -0.73 -4.72
CA LEU A 73 -5.96 -2.13 -4.45
C LEU A 73 -6.13 -3.05 -5.66
N LYS A 74 -6.75 -2.55 -6.72
CA LYS A 74 -6.93 -3.32 -7.96
C LYS A 74 -5.74 -3.27 -8.90
N ILE A 75 -4.73 -2.50 -8.61
CA ILE A 75 -3.54 -2.38 -9.46
C ILE A 75 -2.85 -3.75 -9.54
N PRO A 76 -2.69 -4.32 -10.77
CA PRO A 76 -2.15 -5.68 -10.90
C PRO A 76 -0.70 -5.83 -10.45
N GLU A 77 0.07 -4.75 -10.51
CA GLU A 77 1.49 -4.77 -10.15
C GLU A 77 1.75 -4.94 -8.66
N LEU A 78 0.74 -4.72 -7.82
CA LEU A 78 0.93 -4.71 -6.38
C LEU A 78 1.14 -6.11 -5.80
N THR A 79 2.13 -6.22 -4.92
CA THR A 79 2.30 -7.41 -4.10
C THR A 79 1.27 -7.40 -2.96
N GLU A 80 1.07 -8.54 -2.32
CA GLU A 80 0.17 -8.61 -1.16
C GLU A 80 0.65 -7.71 -0.02
N GLN A 81 1.95 -7.63 0.17
CA GLN A 81 2.53 -6.74 1.17
C GLN A 81 2.25 -5.28 0.86
N GLN A 82 2.36 -4.88 -0.41
CA GLN A 82 2.05 -3.52 -0.83
C GLN A 82 0.58 -3.19 -0.63
N LYS A 83 -0.32 -4.12 -0.93
CA LYS A 83 -1.75 -3.94 -0.68
C LYS A 83 -2.03 -3.75 0.81
N ALA A 84 -1.39 -4.56 1.64
CA ALA A 84 -1.54 -4.43 3.09
C ALA A 84 -1.04 -3.08 3.58
N LEU A 85 0.06 -2.60 3.02
CA LEU A 85 0.64 -1.31 3.37
C LEU A 85 -0.31 -0.16 2.98
N ILE A 86 -0.92 -0.24 1.82
CA ILE A 86 -1.92 0.74 1.39
C ILE A 86 -3.12 0.75 2.33
N ARG A 87 -3.64 -0.42 2.68
CA ARG A 87 -4.77 -0.52 3.62
C ARG A 87 -4.44 0.07 4.98
N ALA A 88 -3.25 -0.20 5.47
CA ALA A 88 -2.82 0.31 6.77
C ALA A 88 -2.73 1.84 6.79
N ASN A 89 -2.48 2.46 5.64
CA ASN A 89 -2.34 3.89 5.50
C ASN A 89 -3.59 4.58 4.96
N ALA A 90 -4.74 3.92 4.96
CA ALA A 90 -5.96 4.41 4.34
C ALA A 90 -6.35 5.82 4.78
N GLU A 91 -6.16 6.14 6.05
CA GLU A 91 -6.50 7.46 6.59
C GLU A 91 -5.60 8.58 6.06
N ASN A 92 -4.46 8.24 5.50
CA ASN A 92 -3.51 9.23 4.96
C ASN A 92 -3.82 9.62 3.52
N PHE A 93 -4.86 9.06 2.91
CA PHE A 93 -5.19 9.28 1.51
C PHE A 93 -6.52 9.99 1.34
N VAL A 94 -6.57 10.90 0.36
CA VAL A 94 -7.81 11.47 -0.14
C VAL A 94 -7.83 11.33 -1.66
N PHE A 95 -9.02 11.36 -2.23
CA PHE A 95 -9.26 11.09 -3.65
C PHE A 95 -9.86 12.32 -4.30
N GLY A 96 -9.00 13.27 -4.64
CA GLY A 96 -9.42 14.52 -5.25
C GLY A 96 -9.71 14.37 -6.75
N GLU A 97 -10.23 15.43 -7.34
CA GLU A 97 -10.47 15.46 -8.77
C GLU A 97 -9.15 15.42 -9.53
N TYR A 98 -9.04 14.46 -10.46
CA TYR A 98 -7.81 14.28 -11.23
C TYR A 98 -7.64 15.41 -12.24
N ARG A 99 -6.48 16.05 -12.22
CA ARG A 99 -6.11 17.09 -13.18
C ARG A 99 -5.28 16.47 -14.28
N GLU A 100 -5.88 16.38 -15.47
CA GLU A 100 -5.24 15.71 -16.59
C GLU A 100 -4.08 16.48 -17.18
N GLY A 101 -3.20 15.72 -17.83
CA GLY A 101 -2.08 16.24 -18.60
C GLY A 101 -0.91 15.30 -18.54
N ALA A 102 -0.47 14.79 -19.69
CA ALA A 102 0.70 13.92 -19.76
C ALA A 102 1.93 14.59 -19.16
N SER A 103 2.08 15.90 -19.40
CA SER A 103 3.17 16.66 -18.82
C SER A 103 3.11 16.75 -17.30
N GLN A 104 1.91 16.76 -16.74
CA GLN A 104 1.75 16.76 -15.28
C GLN A 104 2.21 15.43 -14.68
N LEU A 105 1.90 14.33 -15.34
CA LEU A 105 2.33 13.02 -14.87
C LEU A 105 3.85 12.91 -14.90
N GLU A 106 4.48 13.35 -15.98
CA GLU A 106 5.94 13.37 -16.07
C GLU A 106 6.55 14.24 -14.98
N ASN A 107 6.01 15.42 -14.74
CA ASN A 107 6.49 16.30 -13.70
C ASN A 107 6.37 15.70 -12.32
N ARG A 108 5.26 15.01 -12.05
CA ARG A 108 5.07 14.34 -10.76
C ARG A 108 6.13 13.30 -10.50
N ILE A 109 6.47 12.53 -11.52
CA ILE A 109 7.48 11.49 -11.42
C ILE A 109 8.89 12.11 -11.38
N ASN A 110 9.16 13.05 -12.26
CA ASN A 110 10.48 13.68 -12.36
C ASN A 110 10.84 14.49 -11.11
N GLN A 111 9.88 15.23 -10.57
CA GLN A 111 10.11 15.98 -9.34
C GLN A 111 10.41 15.06 -8.17
N GLY A 112 9.73 13.93 -8.10
CA GLY A 112 10.02 12.95 -7.08
C GLY A 112 11.38 12.29 -7.27
N TYR A 113 11.81 12.15 -8.50
CA TYR A 113 13.06 11.51 -8.84
C TYR A 113 14.27 12.41 -8.54
N TYR A 114 14.17 13.68 -8.89
CA TYR A 114 15.28 14.63 -8.77
C TYR A 114 15.20 15.51 -7.53
N GLY A 115 14.08 15.50 -6.90
CA GLY A 115 13.85 16.34 -5.76
C GLY A 115 13.93 15.61 -4.44
#